data_7b00e54764742b62410e991273432a2f
#
_entry.id   7b00e54764742b62410e991273432a2f
#
_cell.length_a   1.000
_cell.length_b   1.000
_cell.length_c   1.000
_cell.angle_alpha   90.00
_cell.angle_beta   90.00
_cell.angle_gamma   90.00
#
_symmetry.space_group_name_H-M   'P 1'
#
loop_
_entity.id
_entity.type
_entity.pdbx_description
1 polymer ?
#
loop_
_entity_poly.entity_id
_entity_poly.type
_entity_poly.pdbx_seq_one_letter_code
_entity_poly.pdbx_strand_id
1 'polypeptide(L)'
;MTELLLKYFRTKQQEVQSEKRYDTQCPFCSMQCKMQMLEQTIVTRKKYMTIGKDNPTSEGRLCIKGMNAHQHALHKDRIKYPLLKKNGEFIRISWEEALSHIKENFTKIQAEDGVNALSVYGSASILNEEAYLLGKFARVALKTKYIDYNGRLCMSAAASAASQTFGMDRGLTNSLSEVPFTKCIILAGTNIAECQPTIMPYFEQAKQNGAYIIAVDPRETATTKMADLHLKVKPGMDAALANGLLKVIIEEDLIDEAFIRERANGYKEVEEYVTSLKLEEIAEMTGVPSDQIQKAAAMFGKEESGMIFTARGVEQQTDGSAAVRNFLNILIITGKIGKVNSGYGAITGQGNGQGAREHGQKADQLPGYRMIENEEHRLHIARIWGIDETELPRKGVSAY
;
A
#
# COMPACT_ATOMS: atom_id res chain seq x y z
N MET A 1 -22.62 -4.40 50.05
CA MET A 1 -22.74 -3.81 48.69
C MET A 1 -21.93 -4.54 47.63
N THR A 2 -20.82 -5.17 47.99
CA THR A 2 -19.91 -5.90 47.06
C THR A 2 -20.45 -7.26 46.56
N GLU A 3 -21.15 -8.03 47.42
CA GLU A 3 -21.67 -9.35 47.05
C GLU A 3 -22.90 -9.29 46.13
N LEU A 4 -23.76 -8.29 46.31
CA LEU A 4 -24.92 -8.10 45.44
C LEU A 4 -24.51 -7.63 44.01
N LEU A 5 -23.47 -6.81 43.89
CA LEU A 5 -22.88 -6.41 42.62
C LEU A 5 -22.20 -7.58 41.93
N LEU A 6 -21.43 -8.40 42.65
CA LEU A 6 -20.80 -9.61 42.11
C LEU A 6 -21.84 -10.67 41.70
N LYS A 7 -22.96 -10.80 42.45
CA LYS A 7 -24.08 -11.63 42.05
C LYS A 7 -24.82 -11.10 40.83
N TYR A 8 -24.99 -9.78 40.72
CA TYR A 8 -25.59 -9.13 39.55
C TYR A 8 -24.74 -9.28 38.29
N PHE A 9 -23.41 -9.23 38.42
CA PHE A 9 -22.48 -9.49 37.30
C PHE A 9 -22.38 -11.00 36.98
N ARG A 10 -22.51 -11.90 37.93
CA ARG A 10 -22.54 -13.37 37.72
C ARG A 10 -23.84 -13.85 37.09
N THR A 11 -24.97 -13.19 37.33
CA THR A 11 -26.28 -13.59 36.77
C THR A 11 -26.54 -13.14 35.36
N LYS A 12 -25.60 -12.41 34.68
CA LYS A 12 -25.72 -12.02 33.27
C LYS A 12 -24.68 -12.63 32.34
N GLN A 13 -23.97 -13.66 32.74
CA GLN A 13 -23.37 -14.54 31.74
C GLN A 13 -24.52 -15.39 31.15
N GLN A 14 -25.22 -14.79 30.16
CA GLN A 14 -26.14 -15.58 29.33
C GLN A 14 -25.31 -16.71 28.72
N GLU A 15 -25.61 -17.94 29.00
CA GLU A 15 -24.89 -19.11 28.49
C GLU A 15 -24.91 -19.06 26.97
N VAL A 16 -23.73 -19.05 26.37
CA VAL A 16 -23.56 -19.16 24.91
C VAL A 16 -24.00 -20.56 24.53
N GLN A 17 -25.13 -20.69 23.85
CA GLN A 17 -25.70 -21.98 23.45
C GLN A 17 -24.92 -22.64 22.30
N SER A 18 -24.34 -21.82 21.42
CA SER A 18 -23.45 -22.28 20.36
C SER A 18 -22.50 -21.19 19.93
N GLU A 19 -21.32 -21.60 19.49
CA GLU A 19 -20.32 -20.71 18.93
C GLU A 19 -19.80 -21.28 17.61
N LYS A 20 -19.79 -20.45 16.56
CA LYS A 20 -19.13 -20.75 15.29
C LYS A 20 -17.97 -19.78 15.08
N ARG A 21 -16.87 -20.29 14.55
CA ARG A 21 -15.65 -19.54 14.32
C ARG A 21 -15.28 -19.61 12.83
N TYR A 22 -14.97 -18.47 12.27
CA TYR A 22 -14.58 -18.33 10.86
C TYR A 22 -13.23 -17.61 10.78
N ASP A 23 -12.20 -18.34 10.39
CA ASP A 23 -10.89 -17.76 10.12
C ASP A 23 -10.97 -16.89 8.87
N THR A 24 -10.45 -15.69 8.96
CA THR A 24 -10.49 -14.71 7.86
C THR A 24 -9.37 -13.69 8.02
N GLN A 25 -9.35 -12.71 7.15
CA GLN A 25 -8.39 -11.62 7.11
C GLN A 25 -9.12 -10.29 7.09
N CYS A 26 -8.54 -9.28 7.73
CA CYS A 26 -9.08 -7.93 7.72
C CYS A 26 -9.05 -7.33 6.30
N PRO A 27 -10.17 -6.83 5.76
CA PRO A 27 -10.25 -6.38 4.37
C PRO A 27 -9.83 -4.91 4.17
N PHE A 28 -9.48 -4.17 5.24
CA PHE A 28 -9.45 -2.71 5.15
C PHE A 28 -8.12 -2.13 4.66
N CYS A 29 -6.98 -2.64 5.08
CA CYS A 29 -5.70 -2.04 4.73
C CYS A 29 -4.60 -3.06 4.46
N SER A 30 -3.45 -2.57 3.99
CA SER A 30 -2.28 -3.36 3.60
C SER A 30 -1.67 -4.20 4.72
N MET A 31 -2.06 -3.98 5.96
CA MET A 31 -1.59 -4.77 7.09
C MET A 31 -2.15 -6.18 7.12
N GLN A 32 -3.27 -6.43 6.46
CA GLN A 32 -3.86 -7.75 6.27
C GLN A 32 -3.92 -8.58 7.57
N CYS A 33 -4.31 -7.93 8.67
CA CYS A 33 -4.32 -8.55 9.99
C CYS A 33 -5.19 -9.81 9.98
N LYS A 34 -4.60 -10.93 10.37
CA LYS A 34 -5.32 -12.20 10.49
C LYS A 34 -6.30 -12.10 11.64
N MET A 35 -7.52 -12.57 11.44
CA MET A 35 -8.58 -12.47 12.43
C MET A 35 -9.51 -13.67 12.37
N GLN A 36 -10.33 -13.79 13.39
CA GLN A 36 -11.39 -14.77 13.49
C GLN A 36 -12.70 -14.07 13.79
N MET A 37 -13.72 -14.32 13.01
CA MET A 37 -15.07 -13.88 13.31
C MET A 37 -15.78 -14.94 14.12
N LEU A 38 -16.40 -14.53 15.23
CA LEU A 38 -17.20 -15.36 16.11
C LEU A 38 -18.67 -15.06 15.91
N GLU A 39 -19.47 -16.08 15.69
CA GLU A 39 -20.94 -16.03 15.78
C GLU A 39 -21.36 -16.79 17.02
N GLN A 40 -21.87 -16.10 18.01
CA GLN A 40 -22.38 -16.67 19.25
C GLN A 40 -23.90 -16.59 19.26
N THR A 41 -24.54 -17.69 19.58
CA THR A 41 -25.99 -17.74 19.83
C THR A 41 -26.23 -17.65 21.32
N ILE A 42 -26.90 -16.59 21.76
CA ILE A 42 -27.28 -16.33 23.15
C ILE A 42 -28.80 -16.28 23.19
N VAL A 43 -29.40 -17.33 23.74
CA VAL A 43 -30.86 -17.56 23.74
C VAL A 43 -31.40 -17.58 22.30
N THR A 44 -31.99 -16.49 21.82
CA THR A 44 -32.55 -16.35 20.46
C THR A 44 -31.82 -15.33 19.60
N ARG A 45 -30.75 -14.71 20.14
CA ARG A 45 -30.01 -13.63 19.49
C ARG A 45 -28.62 -14.09 19.04
N LYS A 46 -28.23 -13.66 17.87
CA LYS A 46 -26.85 -13.82 17.39
C LYS A 46 -26.04 -12.60 17.77
N LYS A 47 -24.88 -12.84 18.37
CA LYS A 47 -23.85 -11.83 18.63
C LYS A 47 -22.65 -12.15 17.77
N TYR A 48 -22.12 -11.12 17.13
CA TYR A 48 -20.92 -11.23 16.29
C TYR A 48 -19.78 -10.45 16.92
N MET A 49 -18.58 -11.02 16.85
CA MET A 49 -17.36 -10.40 17.36
C MET A 49 -16.21 -10.73 16.43
N THR A 50 -15.19 -9.90 16.43
CA THR A 50 -13.94 -10.15 15.71
C THR A 50 -12.79 -10.15 16.71
N ILE A 51 -11.94 -11.17 16.67
CA ILE A 51 -10.72 -11.27 17.44
C ILE A 51 -9.52 -11.40 16.53
N GLY A 52 -8.39 -10.81 16.93
CA GLY A 52 -7.14 -10.95 16.19
C GLY A 52 -6.52 -12.33 16.38
N LYS A 53 -5.84 -12.80 15.35
CA LYS A 53 -5.02 -14.01 15.37
C LYS A 53 -3.57 -13.66 15.07
N ASP A 54 -2.67 -14.40 15.66
CA ASP A 54 -1.24 -14.19 15.46
C ASP A 54 -0.84 -14.25 13.98
N ASN A 55 -0.03 -13.30 13.58
CA ASN A 55 0.53 -13.17 12.22
C ASN A 55 1.73 -12.21 12.25
N PRO A 56 2.65 -12.32 11.27
CA PRO A 56 3.90 -11.55 11.28
C PRO A 56 3.73 -10.02 11.15
N THR A 57 2.55 -9.53 10.75
CA THR A 57 2.33 -8.10 10.54
C THR A 57 1.78 -7.40 11.78
N SER A 58 0.76 -7.96 12.41
CA SER A 58 0.04 -7.32 13.51
C SER A 58 0.18 -8.04 14.85
N GLU A 59 0.81 -9.22 14.90
CA GLU A 59 1.03 -10.02 16.12
C GLU A 59 -0.26 -10.17 16.94
N GLY A 60 -1.36 -10.48 16.28
CA GLY A 60 -2.67 -10.61 16.91
C GLY A 60 -3.41 -9.29 17.16
N ARG A 61 -2.82 -8.14 16.90
CA ARG A 61 -3.47 -6.84 17.10
C ARG A 61 -4.49 -6.55 16.01
N LEU A 62 -5.58 -5.89 16.39
CA LEU A 62 -6.59 -5.31 15.49
C LEU A 62 -6.82 -3.84 15.84
N CYS A 63 -6.96 -2.99 14.86
CA CYS A 63 -7.43 -1.63 15.04
C CYS A 63 -8.97 -1.60 15.11
N ILE A 64 -9.52 -0.41 15.40
CA ILE A 64 -10.98 -0.22 15.52
C ILE A 64 -11.76 -0.73 14.29
N LYS A 65 -11.21 -0.58 13.07
CA LYS A 65 -11.84 -1.10 11.85
C LYS A 65 -11.87 -2.63 11.83
N GLY A 66 -10.74 -3.28 12.14
CA GLY A 66 -10.64 -4.74 12.21
C GLY A 66 -11.56 -5.36 13.26
N MET A 67 -11.59 -4.77 14.47
CA MET A 67 -12.50 -5.22 15.54
C MET A 67 -13.98 -5.14 15.16
N ASN A 68 -14.34 -4.20 14.29
CA ASN A 68 -15.72 -3.98 13.83
C ASN A 68 -15.98 -4.49 12.41
N ALA A 69 -15.09 -5.29 11.83
CA ALA A 69 -15.20 -5.75 10.44
C ALA A 69 -16.50 -6.51 10.14
N HIS A 70 -17.07 -7.20 11.11
CA HIS A 70 -18.35 -7.89 10.97
C HIS A 70 -19.54 -6.96 10.73
N GLN A 71 -19.50 -5.71 11.20
CA GLN A 71 -20.66 -4.80 11.18
C GLN A 71 -21.06 -4.40 9.76
N HIS A 72 -20.10 -4.15 8.84
CA HIS A 72 -20.45 -3.75 7.48
C HIS A 72 -21.14 -4.86 6.69
N ALA A 73 -20.80 -6.13 6.96
CA ALA A 73 -21.42 -7.29 6.31
C ALA A 73 -22.87 -7.53 6.81
N LEU A 74 -23.16 -7.11 8.03
CA LEU A 74 -24.46 -7.33 8.70
C LEU A 74 -25.35 -6.09 8.69
N HIS A 75 -24.87 -4.97 8.17
CA HIS A 75 -25.65 -3.73 8.17
C HIS A 75 -26.95 -3.88 7.38
N LYS A 76 -28.04 -3.28 7.89
CA LYS A 76 -29.39 -3.39 7.28
C LYS A 76 -29.42 -2.86 5.84
N ASP A 77 -28.62 -1.84 5.53
CA ASP A 77 -28.57 -1.18 4.22
C ASP A 77 -27.64 -1.90 3.23
N ARG A 78 -27.01 -3.02 3.64
CA ARG A 78 -26.18 -3.78 2.73
C ARG A 78 -27.01 -4.34 1.57
N ILE A 79 -26.59 -4.09 0.35
CA ILE A 79 -27.16 -4.67 -0.86
C ILE A 79 -26.92 -6.19 -0.85
N LYS A 80 -28.00 -6.97 -0.95
CA LYS A 80 -27.96 -8.45 -0.87
C LYS A 80 -28.36 -9.11 -2.19
N TYR A 81 -28.93 -8.36 -3.10
CA TYR A 81 -29.49 -8.84 -4.36
C TYR A 81 -29.17 -7.85 -5.48
N PRO A 82 -29.08 -8.31 -6.75
CA PRO A 82 -28.99 -7.41 -7.89
C PRO A 82 -30.15 -6.42 -7.93
N LEU A 83 -29.87 -5.20 -8.29
CA LEU A 83 -30.86 -4.13 -8.45
C LEU A 83 -30.76 -3.57 -9.86
N LEU A 84 -31.90 -3.49 -10.55
CA LEU A 84 -32.03 -2.83 -11.85
C LEU A 84 -32.70 -1.47 -11.65
N LYS A 85 -32.09 -0.39 -12.17
CA LYS A 85 -32.74 0.91 -12.20
C LYS A 85 -33.70 1.02 -13.35
N LYS A 86 -35.01 1.15 -13.06
CA LYS A 86 -36.07 1.28 -14.03
C LYS A 86 -36.93 2.48 -13.67
N ASN A 87 -37.12 3.41 -14.59
CA ASN A 87 -37.90 4.65 -14.38
C ASN A 87 -37.45 5.44 -13.14
N GLY A 88 -36.16 5.49 -12.85
CA GLY A 88 -35.60 6.20 -11.69
C GLY A 88 -35.56 5.40 -10.39
N GLU A 89 -36.26 4.30 -10.27
CA GLU A 89 -36.34 3.45 -9.08
C GLU A 89 -35.48 2.18 -9.21
N PHE A 90 -34.91 1.72 -8.07
CA PHE A 90 -34.20 0.46 -8.03
C PHE A 90 -35.14 -0.68 -7.68
N ILE A 91 -35.30 -1.63 -8.61
CA ILE A 91 -36.08 -2.86 -8.41
C ILE A 91 -35.17 -4.05 -8.24
N ARG A 92 -35.55 -4.97 -7.35
CA ARG A 92 -34.83 -6.24 -7.16
C ARG A 92 -35.09 -7.17 -8.34
N ILE A 93 -34.02 -7.76 -8.87
CA ILE A 93 -34.05 -8.78 -9.92
C ILE A 93 -33.27 -10.02 -9.49
N SER A 94 -33.40 -11.12 -10.24
CA SER A 94 -32.58 -12.32 -10.05
C SER A 94 -31.15 -12.12 -10.58
N TRP A 95 -30.21 -12.97 -10.16
CA TRP A 95 -28.85 -13.00 -10.72
C TRP A 95 -28.86 -13.38 -12.20
N GLU A 96 -29.72 -14.31 -12.60
CA GLU A 96 -29.85 -14.76 -14.00
C GLU A 96 -30.30 -13.57 -14.88
N GLU A 97 -31.32 -12.84 -14.45
CA GLU A 97 -31.82 -11.66 -15.15
C GLU A 97 -30.75 -10.55 -15.22
N ALA A 98 -30.02 -10.32 -14.14
CA ALA A 98 -28.94 -9.34 -14.10
C ALA A 98 -27.80 -9.68 -15.07
N LEU A 99 -27.36 -10.94 -15.08
CA LEU A 99 -26.29 -11.40 -15.96
C LEU A 99 -26.73 -11.40 -17.44
N SER A 100 -27.98 -11.77 -17.75
CA SER A 100 -28.53 -11.68 -19.10
C SER A 100 -28.55 -10.23 -19.60
N HIS A 101 -29.02 -9.31 -18.75
CA HIS A 101 -29.07 -7.89 -19.07
C HIS A 101 -27.67 -7.30 -19.33
N ILE A 102 -26.68 -7.65 -18.51
CA ILE A 102 -25.28 -7.24 -18.71
C ILE A 102 -24.74 -7.80 -20.03
N LYS A 103 -24.93 -9.10 -20.28
CA LYS A 103 -24.47 -9.76 -21.51
C LYS A 103 -25.04 -9.10 -22.76
N GLU A 104 -26.35 -8.88 -22.79
CA GLU A 104 -27.04 -8.25 -23.94
C GLU A 104 -26.48 -6.85 -24.23
N ASN A 105 -26.35 -6.01 -23.19
CA ASN A 105 -25.83 -4.66 -23.38
C ASN A 105 -24.35 -4.65 -23.79
N PHE A 106 -23.51 -5.47 -23.18
CA PHE A 106 -22.10 -5.56 -23.56
C PHE A 106 -21.92 -6.05 -25.00
N THR A 107 -22.67 -7.09 -25.41
CA THR A 107 -22.65 -7.62 -26.80
C THR A 107 -23.10 -6.54 -27.78
N LYS A 108 -24.16 -5.81 -27.46
CA LYS A 108 -24.65 -4.70 -28.29
C LYS A 108 -23.60 -3.62 -28.48
N ILE A 109 -23.04 -3.10 -27.38
CA ILE A 109 -22.01 -2.03 -27.41
C ILE A 109 -20.81 -2.50 -28.25
N GLN A 110 -20.35 -3.73 -28.05
CA GLN A 110 -19.20 -4.24 -28.81
C GLN A 110 -19.52 -4.44 -30.30
N ALA A 111 -20.74 -4.77 -30.63
CA ALA A 111 -21.16 -4.88 -32.03
C ALA A 111 -21.27 -3.52 -32.73
N GLU A 112 -21.70 -2.48 -32.02
CA GLU A 112 -21.87 -1.12 -32.52
C GLU A 112 -20.53 -0.35 -32.56
N ASP A 113 -19.72 -0.42 -31.49
CA ASP A 113 -18.57 0.44 -31.26
C ASP A 113 -17.22 -0.31 -31.21
N GLY A 114 -17.24 -1.63 -31.39
CA GLY A 114 -16.06 -2.49 -31.39
C GLY A 114 -15.65 -3.03 -30.03
N VAL A 115 -14.77 -4.03 -30.04
CA VAL A 115 -14.36 -4.78 -28.83
C VAL A 115 -13.72 -3.91 -27.72
N ASN A 116 -13.14 -2.79 -28.08
CA ASN A 116 -12.51 -1.86 -27.16
C ASN A 116 -13.43 -0.75 -26.62
N ALA A 117 -14.72 -0.81 -26.93
CA ALA A 117 -15.72 0.10 -26.37
C ALA A 117 -15.98 -0.14 -24.87
N LEU A 118 -15.64 -1.34 -24.39
CA LEU A 118 -15.71 -1.71 -22.97
C LEU A 118 -14.34 -1.59 -22.30
N SER A 119 -14.35 -1.17 -21.05
CA SER A 119 -13.17 -1.13 -20.20
C SER A 119 -13.44 -1.76 -18.83
N VAL A 120 -12.38 -2.25 -18.19
CA VAL A 120 -12.46 -2.84 -16.85
C VAL A 120 -11.55 -2.06 -15.91
N TYR A 121 -12.12 -1.51 -14.85
CA TYR A 121 -11.37 -0.85 -13.79
C TYR A 121 -11.46 -1.65 -12.49
N GLY A 122 -10.36 -2.30 -12.16
CA GLY A 122 -10.28 -3.20 -11.02
C GLY A 122 -9.92 -2.53 -9.70
N SER A 123 -9.65 -3.34 -8.70
CA SER A 123 -9.40 -2.88 -7.34
C SER A 123 -8.22 -3.61 -6.70
N ALA A 124 -7.54 -2.90 -5.78
CA ALA A 124 -6.58 -3.46 -4.85
C ALA A 124 -7.22 -3.97 -3.53
N SER A 125 -8.56 -4.01 -3.45
CA SER A 125 -9.32 -4.51 -2.30
C SER A 125 -10.12 -5.76 -2.64
N ILE A 126 -9.59 -6.61 -3.51
CA ILE A 126 -10.17 -7.90 -3.93
C ILE A 126 -9.15 -9.02 -3.69
N LEU A 127 -9.63 -10.26 -3.69
CA LEU A 127 -8.79 -11.44 -3.51
C LEU A 127 -7.91 -11.69 -4.75
N ASN A 128 -6.87 -12.50 -4.60
CA ASN A 128 -6.00 -12.89 -5.71
C ASN A 128 -6.77 -13.62 -6.82
N GLU A 129 -7.68 -14.50 -6.43
CA GLU A 129 -8.55 -15.24 -7.34
C GLU A 129 -9.47 -14.30 -8.13
N GLU A 130 -10.06 -13.31 -7.47
CA GLU A 130 -10.91 -12.30 -8.11
C GLU A 130 -10.10 -11.44 -9.08
N ALA A 131 -8.89 -11.02 -8.68
CA ALA A 131 -7.97 -10.25 -9.52
C ALA A 131 -7.58 -11.01 -10.78
N TYR A 132 -7.24 -12.30 -10.63
CA TYR A 132 -6.92 -13.20 -11.74
C TYR A 132 -8.10 -13.39 -12.69
N LEU A 133 -9.27 -13.69 -12.14
CA LEU A 133 -10.49 -13.89 -12.94
C LEU A 133 -10.91 -12.62 -13.65
N LEU A 134 -10.80 -11.46 -13.01
CA LEU A 134 -11.12 -10.18 -13.63
C LEU A 134 -10.18 -9.87 -14.82
N GLY A 135 -8.86 -10.11 -14.64
CA GLY A 135 -7.88 -9.99 -15.70
C GLY A 135 -8.12 -10.92 -16.88
N LYS A 136 -8.50 -12.18 -16.60
CA LYS A 136 -8.87 -13.18 -17.62
C LYS A 136 -10.18 -12.79 -18.31
N PHE A 137 -11.20 -12.38 -17.55
CA PHE A 137 -12.49 -11.94 -18.07
C PHE A 137 -12.35 -10.80 -19.08
N ALA A 138 -11.59 -9.75 -18.71
CA ALA A 138 -11.36 -8.62 -19.60
C ALA A 138 -10.73 -9.05 -20.93
N ARG A 139 -9.73 -9.93 -20.90
CA ARG A 139 -8.93 -10.28 -22.07
C ARG A 139 -9.52 -11.41 -22.89
N VAL A 140 -10.14 -12.39 -22.26
CA VAL A 140 -10.68 -13.58 -22.96
C VAL A 140 -12.15 -13.42 -23.31
N ALA A 141 -12.98 -12.99 -22.35
CA ALA A 141 -14.43 -12.88 -22.57
C ALA A 141 -14.80 -11.56 -23.27
N LEU A 142 -14.30 -10.43 -22.77
CA LEU A 142 -14.57 -9.12 -23.38
C LEU A 142 -13.63 -8.79 -24.55
N LYS A 143 -12.49 -9.46 -24.66
CA LYS A 143 -11.46 -9.22 -25.68
C LYS A 143 -10.95 -7.78 -25.72
N THR A 144 -11.15 -7.01 -24.63
CA THR A 144 -10.71 -5.62 -24.52
C THR A 144 -9.28 -5.52 -24.00
N LYS A 145 -8.51 -4.57 -24.56
CA LYS A 145 -7.20 -4.21 -24.05
C LYS A 145 -7.25 -3.24 -22.86
N TYR A 146 -8.41 -2.65 -22.60
CA TYR A 146 -8.57 -1.62 -21.59
C TYR A 146 -8.95 -2.21 -20.24
N ILE A 147 -7.93 -2.64 -19.52
CA ILE A 147 -8.03 -3.03 -18.11
C ILE A 147 -6.89 -2.37 -17.32
N ASP A 148 -7.23 -1.74 -16.23
CA ASP A 148 -6.27 -1.29 -15.21
C ASP A 148 -6.99 -1.28 -13.85
N TYR A 149 -6.32 -0.84 -12.79
CA TYR A 149 -6.86 -0.84 -11.45
C TYR A 149 -6.38 0.37 -10.65
N ASN A 150 -7.05 0.67 -9.55
CA ASN A 150 -6.78 1.85 -8.74
C ASN A 150 -5.37 1.92 -8.11
N GLY A 151 -4.66 0.79 -8.01
CA GLY A 151 -3.25 0.78 -7.61
C GLY A 151 -2.35 1.58 -8.56
N ARG A 152 -2.78 1.77 -9.82
CA ARG A 152 -2.10 2.66 -10.78
C ARG A 152 -1.98 4.08 -10.27
N LEU A 153 -3.01 4.60 -9.60
CA LEU A 153 -3.02 5.94 -9.00
C LEU A 153 -2.49 5.96 -7.56
N CYS A 154 -2.55 4.81 -6.86
CA CYS A 154 -2.22 4.72 -5.45
C CYS A 154 -0.70 4.66 -5.21
N MET A 155 0.02 3.78 -5.91
CA MET A 155 1.39 3.43 -5.56
C MET A 155 2.36 3.37 -6.76
N SER A 156 1.96 3.83 -7.93
CA SER A 156 2.80 3.76 -9.13
C SER A 156 4.09 4.56 -8.99
N ALA A 157 4.07 5.67 -8.25
CA ALA A 157 5.24 6.50 -8.02
C ALA A 157 6.33 5.69 -7.28
N ALA A 158 5.99 5.08 -6.13
CA ALA A 158 6.93 4.25 -5.38
C ALA A 158 7.37 3.00 -6.17
N ALA A 159 6.41 2.33 -6.84
CA ALA A 159 6.70 1.15 -7.64
C ALA A 159 7.65 1.47 -8.81
N SER A 160 7.44 2.60 -9.49
CA SER A 160 8.32 3.07 -10.58
C SER A 160 9.71 3.42 -10.05
N ALA A 161 9.78 4.19 -8.96
CA ALA A 161 11.04 4.56 -8.34
C ALA A 161 11.84 3.33 -7.90
N ALA A 162 11.22 2.39 -7.19
CA ALA A 162 11.87 1.15 -6.76
C ALA A 162 12.34 0.28 -7.94
N SER A 163 11.50 0.15 -8.98
CA SER A 163 11.86 -0.61 -10.19
C SER A 163 13.02 0.02 -10.96
N GLN A 164 13.10 1.35 -11.03
CA GLN A 164 14.21 2.06 -11.68
C GLN A 164 15.49 1.99 -10.85
N THR A 165 15.38 2.01 -9.53
CA THR A 165 16.52 2.02 -8.61
C THR A 165 17.07 0.63 -8.34
N PHE A 166 16.21 -0.36 -8.08
CA PHE A 166 16.57 -1.71 -7.66
C PHE A 166 16.30 -2.79 -8.71
N GLY A 167 15.77 -2.43 -9.87
CA GLY A 167 15.35 -3.38 -10.91
C GLY A 167 14.02 -4.06 -10.62
N MET A 168 13.45 -3.88 -9.44
CA MET A 168 12.18 -4.51 -9.04
C MET A 168 11.46 -3.71 -7.95
N ASP A 169 10.14 -3.93 -7.86
CA ASP A 169 9.32 -3.53 -6.74
C ASP A 169 8.55 -4.74 -6.20
N ARG A 170 8.87 -5.18 -4.99
CA ARG A 170 8.32 -6.37 -4.31
C ARG A 170 7.86 -6.09 -2.89
N GLY A 171 7.68 -4.83 -2.51
CA GLY A 171 7.27 -4.42 -1.18
C GLY A 171 8.42 -3.95 -0.30
N LEU A 172 8.35 -4.25 1.00
CA LEU A 172 9.40 -3.90 1.95
C LEU A 172 10.71 -4.61 1.61
N THR A 173 11.83 -3.91 1.72
CA THR A 173 13.17 -4.51 1.54
C THR A 173 13.63 -5.28 2.78
N ASN A 174 12.97 -5.05 3.94
CA ASN A 174 13.25 -5.67 5.23
C ASN A 174 11.96 -6.14 5.90
N SER A 175 12.08 -7.05 6.86
CA SER A 175 10.94 -7.45 7.69
C SER A 175 10.50 -6.32 8.64
N LEU A 176 9.21 -6.24 8.95
CA LEU A 176 8.70 -5.34 9.99
C LEU A 176 9.33 -5.63 11.36
N SER A 177 9.70 -6.89 11.62
CA SER A 177 10.38 -7.30 12.87
C SER A 177 11.78 -6.70 13.03
N GLU A 178 12.37 -6.14 11.98
CA GLU A 178 13.66 -5.44 12.04
C GLU A 178 13.52 -3.96 12.45
N VAL A 179 12.34 -3.37 12.30
CA VAL A 179 12.09 -1.95 12.63
C VAL A 179 12.50 -1.60 14.07
N PRO A 180 12.22 -2.43 15.09
CA PRO A 180 12.64 -2.15 16.46
C PRO A 180 14.14 -2.03 16.68
N PHE A 181 14.94 -2.54 15.77
CA PHE A 181 16.41 -2.61 15.92
C PHE A 181 17.16 -1.60 15.04
N THR A 182 16.46 -0.85 14.20
CA THR A 182 17.07 0.24 13.42
C THR A 182 17.43 1.42 14.32
N LYS A 183 18.39 2.24 13.90
CA LYS A 183 18.88 3.40 14.69
C LYS A 183 18.27 4.73 14.26
N CYS A 184 17.85 4.85 13.00
CA CYS A 184 17.16 6.04 12.53
C CYS A 184 16.06 5.70 11.53
N ILE A 185 14.92 6.36 11.64
CA ILE A 185 13.75 6.14 10.77
C ILE A 185 13.31 7.49 10.18
N ILE A 186 13.16 7.55 8.86
CA ILE A 186 12.47 8.65 8.19
C ILE A 186 11.07 8.18 7.79
N LEU A 187 10.04 8.88 8.28
CA LEU A 187 8.64 8.67 7.92
C LEU A 187 8.18 9.82 7.03
N ALA A 188 8.16 9.60 5.71
CA ALA A 188 7.85 10.65 4.75
C ALA A 188 6.44 10.49 4.16
N GLY A 189 5.58 11.49 4.37
CA GLY A 189 4.22 11.52 3.85
C GLY A 189 3.34 10.35 4.30
N THR A 190 3.56 9.85 5.51
CA THR A 190 2.82 8.71 6.08
C THR A 190 2.25 9.02 7.46
N ASN A 191 1.01 8.65 7.69
CA ASN A 191 0.34 8.76 8.98
C ASN A 191 -0.01 7.37 9.54
N ILE A 192 1.02 6.65 9.95
CA ILE A 192 0.93 5.25 10.42
C ILE A 192 -0.03 5.14 11.59
N ALA A 193 0.01 6.07 12.53
CA ALA A 193 -0.80 6.02 13.75
C ALA A 193 -2.31 5.99 13.47
N GLU A 194 -2.76 6.63 12.39
CA GLU A 194 -4.18 6.65 12.02
C GLU A 194 -4.53 5.65 10.92
N CYS A 195 -3.61 5.43 9.96
CA CYS A 195 -3.89 4.60 8.78
C CYS A 195 -3.55 3.12 9.00
N GLN A 196 -2.44 2.82 9.69
CA GLN A 196 -1.95 1.46 9.96
C GLN A 196 -1.60 1.26 11.45
N PRO A 197 -2.50 1.56 12.41
CA PRO A 197 -2.14 1.62 13.83
C PRO A 197 -1.63 0.29 14.41
N THR A 198 -1.88 -0.84 13.76
CA THR A 198 -1.42 -2.16 14.24
C THR A 198 0.09 -2.35 14.13
N ILE A 199 0.80 -1.53 13.33
CA ILE A 199 2.27 -1.56 13.25
C ILE A 199 2.95 -0.46 14.08
N MET A 200 2.19 0.44 14.69
CA MET A 200 2.78 1.46 15.59
C MET A 200 3.72 0.89 16.66
N PRO A 201 3.40 -0.26 17.30
CA PRO A 201 4.27 -0.84 18.32
C PRO A 201 5.71 -1.12 17.85
N TYR A 202 5.93 -1.42 16.57
CA TYR A 202 7.29 -1.59 16.04
C TYR A 202 8.10 -0.29 16.09
N PHE A 203 7.46 0.84 15.75
CA PHE A 203 8.11 2.16 15.78
C PHE A 203 8.27 2.67 17.20
N GLU A 204 7.30 2.44 18.07
CA GLU A 204 7.38 2.76 19.49
C GLU A 204 8.53 2.00 20.16
N GLN A 205 8.69 0.71 19.83
CA GLN A 205 9.79 -0.11 20.33
C GLN A 205 11.14 0.35 19.77
N ALA A 206 11.22 0.74 18.49
CA ALA A 206 12.43 1.34 17.92
C ALA A 206 12.87 2.57 18.74
N LYS A 207 11.91 3.46 19.03
CA LYS A 207 12.18 4.66 19.84
C LYS A 207 12.61 4.31 21.26
N GLN A 208 11.99 3.33 21.91
CA GLN A 208 12.39 2.83 23.23
C GLN A 208 13.81 2.24 23.22
N ASN A 209 14.22 1.65 22.10
CA ASN A 209 15.55 1.10 21.87
C ASN A 209 16.57 2.19 21.44
N GLY A 210 16.18 3.47 21.48
CA GLY A 210 17.06 4.61 21.21
C GLY A 210 17.13 5.04 19.75
N ALA A 211 16.24 4.55 18.88
CA ALA A 211 16.19 5.04 17.49
C ALA A 211 15.68 6.48 17.41
N TYR A 212 16.25 7.26 16.50
CA TYR A 212 15.73 8.57 16.13
C TYR A 212 14.62 8.41 15.08
N ILE A 213 13.54 9.18 15.23
CA ILE A 213 12.44 9.21 14.27
C ILE A 213 12.32 10.63 13.70
N ILE A 214 12.45 10.73 12.39
CA ILE A 214 12.27 11.94 11.60
C ILE A 214 10.96 11.82 10.83
N ALA A 215 10.04 12.76 11.01
CA ALA A 215 8.79 12.80 10.24
C ALA A 215 8.81 13.95 9.24
N VAL A 216 8.44 13.65 7.99
CA VAL A 216 8.27 14.63 6.91
C VAL A 216 6.78 14.67 6.56
N ASP A 217 6.08 15.69 7.01
CA ASP A 217 4.63 15.87 6.79
C ASP A 217 4.27 17.35 6.95
N PRO A 218 3.43 17.94 6.10
CA PRO A 218 2.97 19.31 6.26
C PRO A 218 2.11 19.53 7.52
N ARG A 219 1.51 18.45 8.06
CA ARG A 219 0.56 18.49 9.16
C ARG A 219 1.16 17.93 10.46
N GLU A 220 0.66 18.43 11.58
CA GLU A 220 0.82 17.75 12.85
C GLU A 220 -0.18 16.60 12.95
N THR A 221 0.32 15.39 13.08
CA THR A 221 -0.45 14.15 13.20
C THR A 221 -0.01 13.36 14.43
N ALA A 222 -0.75 12.32 14.80
CA ALA A 222 -0.30 11.42 15.87
C ALA A 222 1.07 10.78 15.55
N THR A 223 1.37 10.55 14.28
CA THR A 223 2.66 10.03 13.82
C THR A 223 3.78 11.06 14.00
N THR A 224 3.56 12.32 13.58
CA THR A 224 4.60 13.37 13.73
C THR A 224 4.87 13.76 15.18
N LYS A 225 3.88 13.62 16.07
CA LYS A 225 4.06 13.86 17.52
C LYS A 225 4.96 12.82 18.18
N MET A 226 5.10 11.64 17.60
CA MET A 226 6.03 10.61 18.07
C MET A 226 7.48 10.92 17.65
N ALA A 227 7.68 11.68 16.57
CA ALA A 227 8.99 11.95 16.00
C ALA A 227 9.87 12.83 16.90
N ASP A 228 11.18 12.66 16.80
CA ASP A 228 12.18 13.49 17.47
C ASP A 228 12.47 14.76 16.68
N LEU A 229 12.20 14.72 15.37
CA LEU A 229 12.27 15.86 14.47
C LEU A 229 11.11 15.83 13.48
N HIS A 230 10.36 16.92 13.39
CA HIS A 230 9.27 17.08 12.43
C HIS A 230 9.63 18.14 11.39
N LEU A 231 9.87 17.73 10.16
CA LEU A 231 10.09 18.60 9.01
C LEU A 231 8.74 18.94 8.37
N LYS A 232 8.26 20.16 8.62
CA LYS A 232 6.96 20.64 8.06
C LYS A 232 7.13 21.11 6.62
N VAL A 233 7.28 20.18 5.71
CA VAL A 233 7.47 20.47 4.29
C VAL A 233 6.21 21.06 3.66
N LYS A 234 6.34 22.05 2.76
CA LYS A 234 5.23 22.50 1.93
C LYS A 234 4.77 21.37 1.00
N PRO A 235 3.45 21.18 0.81
CA PRO A 235 2.94 20.13 -0.08
C PRO A 235 3.56 20.18 -1.47
N GLY A 236 4.04 19.03 -1.97
CA GLY A 236 4.70 18.90 -3.28
C GLY A 236 6.19 19.20 -3.30
N MET A 237 6.80 19.60 -2.17
CA MET A 237 8.22 19.95 -2.09
C MET A 237 9.09 18.81 -1.53
N ASP A 238 8.58 17.61 -1.46
CA ASP A 238 9.29 16.43 -0.92
C ASP A 238 10.56 16.10 -1.71
N ALA A 239 10.53 16.24 -3.04
CA ALA A 239 11.70 16.01 -3.89
C ALA A 239 12.83 17.02 -3.60
N ALA A 240 12.47 18.29 -3.42
CA ALA A 240 13.43 19.35 -3.07
C ALA A 240 14.01 19.14 -1.67
N LEU A 241 13.17 18.76 -0.70
CA LEU A 241 13.64 18.43 0.64
C LEU A 241 14.63 17.26 0.64
N ALA A 242 14.32 16.19 -0.10
CA ALA A 242 15.21 15.04 -0.22
C ALA A 242 16.53 15.41 -0.92
N ASN A 243 16.54 16.32 -1.90
CA ASN A 243 17.77 16.88 -2.45
C ASN A 243 18.59 17.63 -1.39
N GLY A 244 17.93 18.39 -0.52
CA GLY A 244 18.60 19.07 0.60
C GLY A 244 19.25 18.08 1.58
N LEU A 245 18.57 16.99 1.89
CA LEU A 245 19.15 15.92 2.71
C LEU A 245 20.35 15.27 2.03
N LEU A 246 20.24 14.93 0.74
CA LEU A 246 21.34 14.37 -0.06
C LEU A 246 22.55 15.29 -0.09
N LYS A 247 22.32 16.59 -0.36
CA LYS A 247 23.37 17.61 -0.36
C LYS A 247 24.15 17.62 0.94
N VAL A 248 23.46 17.73 2.08
CA VAL A 248 24.11 17.79 3.39
C VAL A 248 24.85 16.49 3.71
N ILE A 249 24.27 15.32 3.40
CA ILE A 249 24.91 14.01 3.61
C ILE A 249 26.23 13.94 2.84
N ILE A 250 26.27 14.43 1.60
CA ILE A 250 27.47 14.41 0.75
C ILE A 250 28.50 15.46 1.27
N GLU A 251 28.08 16.68 1.55
CA GLU A 251 28.99 17.75 2.00
C GLU A 251 29.59 17.51 3.38
N GLU A 252 28.89 16.79 4.25
CA GLU A 252 29.40 16.40 5.58
C GLU A 252 30.14 15.05 5.58
N ASP A 253 30.38 14.45 4.40
CA ASP A 253 31.08 13.17 4.23
C ASP A 253 30.43 12.01 5.00
N LEU A 254 29.08 11.97 5.00
CA LEU A 254 28.28 10.93 5.67
C LEU A 254 27.87 9.80 4.71
N ILE A 255 28.67 9.56 3.70
CA ILE A 255 28.47 8.54 2.65
C ILE A 255 29.19 7.25 2.95
N ASP A 256 28.71 6.14 2.38
CA ASP A 256 29.42 4.85 2.36
C ASP A 256 30.11 4.69 0.99
N GLU A 257 31.35 5.22 0.86
CA GLU A 257 32.10 5.18 -0.40
C GLU A 257 32.31 3.77 -0.92
N ALA A 258 32.52 2.79 -0.03
CA ALA A 258 32.72 1.40 -0.43
C ALA A 258 31.44 0.84 -1.06
N PHE A 259 30.30 1.07 -0.44
CA PHE A 259 29.01 0.67 -0.98
C PHE A 259 28.70 1.35 -2.32
N ILE A 260 28.95 2.65 -2.42
CA ILE A 260 28.75 3.41 -3.66
C ILE A 260 29.58 2.80 -4.79
N ARG A 261 30.87 2.61 -4.58
CA ARG A 261 31.78 2.06 -5.59
C ARG A 261 31.38 0.66 -6.05
N GLU A 262 30.88 -0.18 -5.15
CA GLU A 262 30.61 -1.59 -5.45
C GLU A 262 29.17 -1.84 -5.93
N ARG A 263 28.23 -1.00 -5.54
CA ARG A 263 26.79 -1.29 -5.66
C ARG A 263 25.96 -0.21 -6.32
N ALA A 264 26.50 1.01 -6.54
CA ALA A 264 25.74 2.10 -7.11
C ALA A 264 26.24 2.52 -8.49
N ASN A 265 25.30 3.00 -9.32
CA ASN A 265 25.58 3.65 -10.58
C ASN A 265 25.00 5.06 -10.57
N GLY A 266 25.63 6.01 -11.26
CA GLY A 266 25.11 7.38 -11.40
C GLY A 266 25.31 8.24 -10.15
N TYR A 267 26.23 7.90 -9.24
CA TYR A 267 26.48 8.70 -8.05
C TYR A 267 27.04 10.08 -8.40
N LYS A 268 27.99 10.16 -9.35
CA LYS A 268 28.62 11.44 -9.73
C LYS A 268 27.63 12.45 -10.25
N GLU A 269 26.68 12.04 -11.06
CA GLU A 269 25.64 12.90 -11.60
C GLU A 269 24.72 13.43 -10.49
N VAL A 270 24.43 12.60 -9.49
CA VAL A 270 23.64 13.04 -8.32
C VAL A 270 24.46 14.00 -7.45
N GLU A 271 25.72 13.70 -7.17
CA GLU A 271 26.64 14.56 -6.42
C GLU A 271 26.79 15.93 -7.07
N GLU A 272 27.15 15.98 -8.36
CA GLU A 272 27.28 17.24 -9.11
C GLU A 272 26.00 18.08 -9.08
N TYR A 273 24.85 17.44 -9.25
CA TYR A 273 23.57 18.13 -9.21
C TYR A 273 23.26 18.70 -7.82
N VAL A 274 23.28 17.86 -6.76
CA VAL A 274 22.83 18.30 -5.44
C VAL A 274 23.80 19.28 -4.77
N THR A 275 25.11 19.17 -5.04
CA THR A 275 26.11 20.10 -4.51
C THR A 275 26.05 21.46 -5.20
N SER A 276 25.55 21.53 -6.45
CA SER A 276 25.30 22.79 -7.14
C SER A 276 24.14 23.61 -6.56
N LEU A 277 23.22 22.97 -5.82
CA LEU A 277 22.09 23.64 -5.18
C LEU A 277 22.54 24.43 -3.95
N LYS A 278 21.76 25.48 -3.59
CA LYS A 278 21.97 26.22 -2.34
C LYS A 278 20.97 25.77 -1.29
N LEU A 279 21.45 25.46 -0.10
CA LEU A 279 20.62 24.94 0.99
C LEU A 279 19.55 25.97 1.42
N GLU A 280 19.89 27.25 1.39
CA GLU A 280 18.97 28.34 1.71
C GLU A 280 17.81 28.44 0.71
N GLU A 281 18.08 28.24 -0.60
CA GLU A 281 17.05 28.23 -1.63
C GLU A 281 16.12 27.01 -1.45
N ILE A 282 16.68 25.84 -1.11
CA ILE A 282 15.91 24.64 -0.75
C ILE A 282 15.03 24.90 0.48
N ALA A 283 15.58 25.55 1.52
CA ALA A 283 14.84 25.88 2.73
C ALA A 283 13.66 26.83 2.43
N GLU A 284 13.87 27.86 1.63
CA GLU A 284 12.81 28.77 1.20
C GLU A 284 11.73 28.04 0.38
N MET A 285 12.12 27.22 -0.57
CA MET A 285 11.24 26.45 -1.43
C MET A 285 10.39 25.47 -0.61
N THR A 286 11.03 24.69 0.24
CA THR A 286 10.39 23.64 1.03
C THR A 286 9.64 24.16 2.26
N GLY A 287 10.01 25.35 2.75
CA GLY A 287 9.52 25.90 4.01
C GLY A 287 10.14 25.23 5.25
N VAL A 288 11.15 24.38 5.08
CA VAL A 288 11.89 23.73 6.17
C VAL A 288 13.19 24.49 6.40
N PRO A 289 13.45 25.00 7.61
CA PRO A 289 14.71 25.73 7.93
C PRO A 289 15.96 24.92 7.61
N SER A 290 17.02 25.59 7.11
CA SER A 290 18.28 24.95 6.73
C SER A 290 18.90 24.14 7.86
N ASP A 291 18.86 24.65 9.09
CA ASP A 291 19.36 23.95 10.28
C ASP A 291 18.60 22.66 10.58
N GLN A 292 17.30 22.61 10.31
CA GLN A 292 16.51 21.39 10.48
C GLN A 292 16.83 20.37 9.37
N ILE A 293 17.10 20.81 8.14
CA ILE A 293 17.56 19.93 7.06
C ILE A 293 18.91 19.34 7.41
N GLN A 294 19.86 20.17 7.86
CA GLN A 294 21.18 19.73 8.34
C GLN A 294 21.05 18.73 9.49
N LYS A 295 20.24 19.05 10.49
CA LYS A 295 20.00 18.16 11.62
C LYS A 295 19.44 16.81 11.19
N ALA A 296 18.45 16.79 10.31
CA ALA A 296 17.85 15.55 9.80
C ALA A 296 18.86 14.69 9.03
N ALA A 297 19.64 15.32 8.15
CA ALA A 297 20.69 14.66 7.37
C ALA A 297 21.77 14.06 8.30
N ALA A 298 22.24 14.82 9.27
CA ALA A 298 23.21 14.36 10.25
C ALA A 298 22.67 13.21 11.12
N MET A 299 21.41 13.31 11.60
CA MET A 299 20.77 12.24 12.38
C MET A 299 20.69 10.94 11.58
N PHE A 300 20.34 11.02 10.30
CA PHE A 300 20.22 9.81 9.48
C PHE A 300 21.58 9.31 8.99
N GLY A 301 22.47 10.20 8.54
CA GLY A 301 23.77 9.86 7.95
C GLY A 301 24.72 9.20 8.93
N LYS A 302 24.78 9.70 10.19
CA LYS A 302 25.73 9.23 11.22
C LYS A 302 25.41 7.86 11.81
N GLU A 303 24.16 7.43 11.73
CA GLU A 303 23.75 6.15 12.31
C GLU A 303 24.20 4.97 11.45
N GLU A 304 24.51 3.85 12.07
CA GLU A 304 24.96 2.62 11.40
C GLU A 304 23.85 1.92 10.60
N SER A 305 22.59 2.13 11.02
CA SER A 305 21.41 1.56 10.35
C SER A 305 20.29 2.59 10.24
N GLY A 306 19.51 2.48 9.18
CA GLY A 306 18.42 3.40 8.93
C GLY A 306 17.37 2.85 7.98
N MET A 307 16.12 3.21 8.24
CA MET A 307 14.98 2.87 7.39
C MET A 307 14.24 4.10 6.92
N ILE A 308 13.78 4.09 5.67
CA ILE A 308 12.93 5.14 5.11
C ILE A 308 11.59 4.53 4.69
N PHE A 309 10.51 5.11 5.18
CA PHE A 309 9.16 4.74 4.80
C PHE A 309 8.47 5.91 4.09
N THR A 310 7.98 5.66 2.88
CA THR A 310 7.15 6.63 2.15
C THR A 310 5.70 6.17 2.07
N ALA A 311 4.80 7.10 1.85
CA ALA A 311 3.40 6.80 1.55
C ALA A 311 2.80 7.88 0.65
N ARG A 312 1.48 7.89 0.56
CA ARG A 312 0.72 8.72 -0.40
C ARG A 312 0.99 10.23 -0.31
N GLY A 313 1.43 10.73 0.86
CA GLY A 313 1.79 12.13 1.00
C GLY A 313 2.92 12.56 0.07
N VAL A 314 3.94 11.70 -0.09
CA VAL A 314 5.06 11.90 -1.04
C VAL A 314 4.69 11.45 -2.44
N GLU A 315 4.01 10.29 -2.55
CA GLU A 315 3.86 9.57 -3.81
C GLU A 315 2.81 10.17 -4.74
N GLN A 316 1.75 10.80 -4.20
CA GLN A 316 0.65 11.38 -4.99
C GLN A 316 0.85 12.89 -5.22
N GLN A 317 2.06 13.27 -5.57
CA GLN A 317 2.44 14.61 -6.00
C GLN A 317 2.90 14.57 -7.47
N THR A 318 3.00 15.72 -8.12
CA THR A 318 3.47 15.82 -9.50
C THR A 318 4.82 15.14 -9.70
N ASP A 319 5.75 15.38 -8.76
CA ASP A 319 7.10 14.81 -8.79
C ASP A 319 7.28 13.62 -7.84
N GLY A 320 6.17 12.92 -7.52
CA GLY A 320 6.18 11.84 -6.53
C GLY A 320 7.20 10.73 -6.80
N SER A 321 7.38 10.33 -8.06
CA SER A 321 8.39 9.33 -8.43
C SER A 321 9.81 9.84 -8.22
N ALA A 322 10.09 11.12 -8.51
CA ALA A 322 11.38 11.74 -8.25
C ALA A 322 11.63 11.87 -6.75
N ALA A 323 10.63 12.29 -5.98
CA ALA A 323 10.73 12.39 -4.54
C ALA A 323 11.08 11.05 -3.89
N VAL A 324 10.35 9.99 -4.24
CA VAL A 324 10.66 8.63 -3.73
C VAL A 324 12.06 8.21 -4.14
N ARG A 325 12.47 8.42 -5.39
CA ARG A 325 13.80 8.06 -5.86
C ARG A 325 14.90 8.79 -5.10
N ASN A 326 14.70 10.05 -4.75
CA ASN A 326 15.65 10.80 -3.94
C ASN A 326 15.75 10.24 -2.51
N PHE A 327 14.65 9.79 -1.90
CA PHE A 327 14.70 9.05 -0.63
C PHE A 327 15.43 7.71 -0.76
N LEU A 328 15.28 7.00 -1.88
CA LEU A 328 16.06 5.79 -2.16
C LEU A 328 17.55 6.10 -2.35
N ASN A 329 17.90 7.21 -3.00
CA ASN A 329 19.27 7.65 -3.14
C ASN A 329 19.93 7.91 -1.78
N ILE A 330 19.21 8.47 -0.79
CA ILE A 330 19.73 8.61 0.57
C ILE A 330 20.16 7.27 1.15
N LEU A 331 19.33 6.22 1.01
CA LEU A 331 19.68 4.88 1.47
C LEU A 331 20.90 4.29 0.75
N ILE A 332 21.00 4.55 -0.56
CA ILE A 332 22.12 4.04 -1.37
C ILE A 332 23.42 4.72 -0.97
N ILE A 333 23.47 6.05 -0.96
CA ILE A 333 24.71 6.76 -0.66
C ILE A 333 25.18 6.56 0.77
N THR A 334 24.28 6.27 1.70
CA THR A 334 24.63 5.96 3.12
C THR A 334 24.82 4.46 3.36
N GLY A 335 24.76 3.62 2.30
CA GLY A 335 24.92 2.18 2.41
C GLY A 335 23.86 1.48 3.26
N LYS A 336 22.65 2.07 3.40
CA LYS A 336 21.56 1.59 4.28
C LYS A 336 20.47 0.82 3.50
N ILE A 337 20.89 0.02 2.52
CA ILE A 337 20.04 -0.88 1.75
C ILE A 337 20.72 -2.25 1.59
N GLY A 338 19.93 -3.32 1.68
CA GLY A 338 20.47 -4.69 1.59
C GLY A 338 21.26 -5.10 2.83
N LYS A 339 21.09 -4.42 3.95
CA LYS A 339 21.68 -4.72 5.26
C LYS A 339 20.57 -4.98 6.29
N VAL A 340 20.89 -5.74 7.32
CA VAL A 340 20.01 -5.97 8.46
C VAL A 340 19.67 -4.62 9.13
N ASN A 341 18.43 -4.47 9.55
CA ASN A 341 17.90 -3.26 10.20
C ASN A 341 17.99 -1.97 9.34
N SER A 342 18.16 -2.10 8.03
CA SER A 342 18.30 -0.97 7.11
C SER A 342 17.55 -1.23 5.81
N GLY A 343 16.76 -0.26 5.34
CA GLY A 343 16.04 -0.44 4.09
C GLY A 343 14.90 0.53 3.82
N TYR A 344 14.07 0.17 2.86
CA TYR A 344 12.98 0.97 2.34
C TYR A 344 11.64 0.27 2.48
N GLY A 345 10.59 1.05 2.75
CA GLY A 345 9.22 0.57 2.74
C GLY A 345 8.22 1.58 2.16
N ALA A 346 7.53 1.20 1.09
CA ALA A 346 6.35 1.93 0.64
C ALA A 346 5.13 1.44 1.43
N ILE A 347 4.58 2.29 2.31
CA ILE A 347 3.39 1.96 3.10
C ILE A 347 2.15 2.18 2.25
N THR A 348 1.54 1.07 1.80
CA THR A 348 0.37 1.11 0.92
C THR A 348 -0.95 1.15 1.71
N GLY A 349 -2.03 1.58 1.05
CA GLY A 349 -3.34 1.71 1.68
C GLY A 349 -4.13 0.41 1.71
N GLN A 350 -4.38 -0.17 0.53
CA GLN A 350 -5.32 -1.29 0.36
C GLN A 350 -4.68 -2.66 0.57
N GLY A 351 -5.53 -3.64 0.93
CA GLY A 351 -5.09 -4.97 1.35
C GLY A 351 -4.38 -5.80 0.28
N ASN A 352 -4.65 -5.58 -1.00
CA ASN A 352 -4.10 -6.42 -2.08
C ASN A 352 -3.54 -5.63 -3.25
N GLY A 353 -2.88 -4.49 -2.98
CA GLY A 353 -2.29 -3.66 -4.05
C GLY A 353 -1.24 -4.40 -4.87
N GLN A 354 -0.44 -5.25 -4.25
CA GLN A 354 0.58 -6.04 -4.92
C GLN A 354 -0.04 -7.26 -5.64
N GLY A 355 -0.87 -8.04 -4.97
CA GLY A 355 -1.52 -9.21 -5.58
C GLY A 355 -2.41 -8.83 -6.76
N ALA A 356 -3.14 -7.72 -6.67
CA ALA A 356 -3.97 -7.24 -7.77
C ALA A 356 -3.18 -7.01 -9.08
N ARG A 357 -1.99 -6.41 -9.02
CA ARG A 357 -1.14 -6.24 -10.20
C ARG A 357 -0.44 -7.53 -10.62
N GLU A 358 -0.03 -8.35 -9.66
CA GLU A 358 0.64 -9.63 -9.91
C GLU A 358 -0.28 -10.61 -10.64
N HIS A 359 -1.58 -10.54 -10.39
CA HIS A 359 -2.59 -11.40 -10.99
C HIS A 359 -3.22 -10.84 -12.27
N GLY A 360 -2.64 -9.78 -12.86
CA GLY A 360 -2.92 -9.39 -14.23
C GLY A 360 -3.99 -8.31 -14.43
N GLN A 361 -4.22 -7.44 -13.44
CA GLN A 361 -5.11 -6.29 -13.61
C GLN A 361 -4.47 -5.07 -14.30
N LYS A 362 -3.14 -5.06 -14.51
CA LYS A 362 -2.48 -3.93 -15.17
C LYS A 362 -2.63 -4.00 -16.68
N ALA A 363 -2.72 -2.83 -17.32
CA ALA A 363 -2.86 -2.69 -18.76
C ALA A 363 -1.70 -3.32 -19.56
N ASP A 364 -0.52 -3.38 -18.98
CA ASP A 364 0.74 -3.82 -19.60
C ASP A 364 1.24 -5.18 -19.09
N GLN A 365 0.50 -5.83 -18.16
CA GLN A 365 0.96 -7.08 -17.55
C GLN A 365 -0.10 -8.17 -17.53
N LEU A 366 0.36 -9.38 -17.76
CA LEU A 366 -0.35 -10.64 -17.56
C LEU A 366 -0.02 -11.21 -16.16
N PRO A 367 -0.74 -12.24 -15.67
CA PRO A 367 -0.43 -12.87 -14.39
C PRO A 367 1.03 -13.27 -14.24
N GLY A 368 1.59 -13.09 -13.03
CA GLY A 368 2.96 -13.40 -12.69
C GLY A 368 3.98 -12.38 -13.22
N TYR A 369 3.61 -11.09 -13.27
CA TYR A 369 4.44 -9.99 -13.78
C TYR A 369 4.90 -10.13 -15.24
N ARG A 370 4.23 -10.96 -16.04
CA ARG A 370 4.56 -11.18 -17.44
C ARG A 370 4.16 -9.98 -18.28
N MET A 371 5.10 -9.47 -19.08
CA MET A 371 4.82 -8.33 -19.98
C MET A 371 3.94 -8.81 -21.13
N ILE A 372 2.83 -8.10 -21.38
CA ILE A 372 1.84 -8.48 -22.40
C ILE A 372 2.38 -8.32 -23.82
N GLU A 373 3.41 -7.51 -24.05
CA GLU A 373 4.07 -7.34 -25.36
C GLU A 373 5.19 -8.36 -25.62
N ASN A 374 5.58 -9.16 -24.61
CA ASN A 374 6.57 -10.22 -24.77
C ASN A 374 5.89 -11.51 -25.30
N GLU A 375 6.33 -12.01 -26.43
CA GLU A 375 5.73 -13.16 -27.11
C GLU A 375 5.79 -14.45 -26.29
N GLU A 376 6.90 -14.73 -25.62
CA GLU A 376 7.04 -15.91 -24.77
C GLU A 376 6.06 -15.87 -23.58
N HIS A 377 5.89 -14.69 -22.99
CA HIS A 377 4.93 -14.48 -21.91
C HIS A 377 3.50 -14.67 -22.38
N ARG A 378 3.16 -14.19 -23.57
CA ARG A 378 1.84 -14.36 -24.20
C ARG A 378 1.55 -15.83 -24.47
N LEU A 379 2.46 -16.53 -25.14
CA LEU A 379 2.35 -17.97 -25.42
C LEU A 379 2.19 -18.79 -24.14
N HIS A 380 2.94 -18.46 -23.08
CA HIS A 380 2.82 -19.11 -21.79
C HIS A 380 1.41 -18.97 -21.20
N ILE A 381 0.86 -17.76 -21.18
CA ILE A 381 -0.47 -17.51 -20.62
C ILE A 381 -1.58 -18.05 -21.52
N ALA A 382 -1.46 -17.94 -22.83
CA ALA A 382 -2.42 -18.52 -23.77
C ALA A 382 -2.56 -20.03 -23.57
N ARG A 383 -1.43 -20.74 -23.40
CA ARG A 383 -1.41 -22.18 -23.07
C ARG A 383 -2.17 -22.48 -21.77
N ILE A 384 -1.92 -21.70 -20.70
CA ILE A 384 -2.59 -21.91 -19.41
C ILE A 384 -4.10 -21.64 -19.53
N TRP A 385 -4.48 -20.63 -20.31
CA TRP A 385 -5.88 -20.26 -20.48
C TRP A 385 -6.61 -21.11 -21.51
N GLY A 386 -5.91 -21.92 -22.30
CA GLY A 386 -6.47 -22.79 -23.32
C GLY A 386 -7.04 -22.02 -24.51
N ILE A 387 -6.37 -20.94 -24.92
CA ILE A 387 -6.75 -20.07 -26.04
C ILE A 387 -5.59 -19.95 -27.04
N ASP A 388 -5.87 -19.48 -28.25
CA ASP A 388 -4.84 -19.06 -29.18
C ASP A 388 -4.18 -17.74 -28.72
N GLU A 389 -2.87 -17.61 -28.90
CA GLU A 389 -2.13 -16.40 -28.51
C GLU A 389 -2.66 -15.16 -29.23
N THR A 390 -3.10 -15.30 -30.47
CA THR A 390 -3.65 -14.19 -31.28
C THR A 390 -4.95 -13.63 -30.73
N GLU A 391 -5.67 -14.39 -29.89
CA GLU A 391 -6.88 -13.93 -29.22
C GLU A 391 -6.60 -12.99 -28.04
N LEU A 392 -5.36 -13.00 -27.50
CA LEU A 392 -4.98 -12.08 -26.44
C LEU A 392 -4.82 -10.65 -26.99
N PRO A 393 -5.53 -9.65 -26.43
CA PRO A 393 -5.32 -8.27 -26.83
C PRO A 393 -3.88 -7.83 -26.51
N ARG A 394 -3.40 -6.81 -27.21
CA ARG A 394 -2.13 -6.15 -26.93
C ARG A 394 -2.27 -5.17 -25.74
N LYS A 395 -1.18 -4.49 -25.40
CA LYS A 395 -1.14 -3.51 -24.32
C LYS A 395 -2.22 -2.44 -24.50
N GLY A 396 -2.95 -2.19 -23.41
CA GLY A 396 -3.88 -1.08 -23.29
C GLY A 396 -3.22 0.22 -22.81
N VAL A 397 -4.04 1.20 -22.45
CA VAL A 397 -3.59 2.44 -21.82
C VAL A 397 -3.74 2.33 -20.30
N SER A 398 -2.90 3.05 -19.58
CA SER A 398 -3.01 3.13 -18.12
C SER A 398 -4.21 3.99 -17.70
N ALA A 399 -4.66 3.84 -16.45
CA ALA A 399 -5.85 4.52 -15.92
C ALA A 399 -5.66 6.03 -15.65
N TYR A 400 -4.53 6.62 -16.04
CA TYR A 400 -4.29 8.06 -15.95
C TYR A 400 -3.69 8.61 -17.24
#